data_0902b2aee4ddfc0ea934e90bfc755a2d
#
_entry.id   0902b2aee4ddfc0ea934e90bfc755a2d
#
_cell.length_a   1.000
_cell.length_b   1.000
_cell.length_c   1.000
_cell.angle_alpha   90.00
_cell.angle_beta   90.00
_cell.angle_gamma   90.00
#
_symmetry.space_group_name_H-M   'P 1'
#
loop_
_entity.id
_entity.type
_entity.pdbx_description
1 polymer ?
#
loop_
_entity_poly.entity_id
_entity_poly.type
_entity_poly.pdbx_seq_one_letter_code
_entity_poly.pdbx_strand_id
1 'polypeptide(L)'
;MQRFNIILLISLISICQVVRAQLGPAILSPEQNATVPVGGKVDIVYRYQNMGTGNYSVDIQLWQDAAVTIPISNITIDHEIKGGNSSGVKVNFLMNDTFTWSVPHGLNRTFWLTVTEKAETAFYTKGISLRSRPVMLHPSSAIMNSPASYAILSTLAICTIVFSLL
;
A
#
# COMPACT_ATOMS: atom_id res chain seq x y z
N MET A 1 5.26 -27.29 45.01
CA MET A 1 4.00 -27.01 44.30
C MET A 1 3.87 -25.52 43.90
N GLN A 2 4.20 -24.57 44.76
CA GLN A 2 4.01 -23.12 44.48
C GLN A 2 4.86 -22.59 43.29
N ARG A 3 6.09 -23.06 43.09
CA ARG A 3 6.97 -22.62 41.97
C ARG A 3 6.47 -23.10 40.59
N PHE A 4 5.82 -24.26 40.55
CA PHE A 4 5.27 -24.82 39.30
C PHE A 4 4.09 -23.99 38.79
N ASN A 5 3.24 -23.49 39.69
CA ASN A 5 2.09 -22.65 39.35
C ASN A 5 2.53 -21.28 38.80
N ILE A 6 3.64 -20.72 39.29
CA ILE A 6 4.17 -19.43 38.82
C ILE A 6 4.71 -19.57 37.39
N ILE A 7 5.43 -20.64 37.08
CA ILE A 7 5.97 -20.89 35.73
C ILE A 7 4.83 -21.10 34.73
N LEU A 8 3.79 -21.84 35.11
CA LEU A 8 2.61 -22.07 34.30
C LEU A 8 1.85 -20.75 34.01
N LEU A 9 1.73 -19.88 35.01
CA LEU A 9 1.07 -18.58 34.89
C LEU A 9 1.86 -17.65 33.97
N ILE A 10 3.19 -17.59 34.07
CA ILE A 10 4.05 -16.80 33.21
C ILE A 10 3.99 -17.30 31.76
N SER A 11 3.97 -18.62 31.55
CA SER A 11 3.81 -19.22 30.21
C SER A 11 2.47 -18.88 29.59
N LEU A 12 1.38 -18.89 30.35
CA LEU A 12 0.04 -18.54 29.88
C LEU A 12 -0.07 -17.06 29.48
N ILE A 13 0.58 -16.15 30.24
CA ILE A 13 0.62 -14.72 29.94
C ILE A 13 1.44 -14.44 28.67
N SER A 14 2.54 -15.18 28.43
CA SER A 14 3.34 -15.05 27.21
C SER A 14 2.58 -15.46 25.93
N ILE A 15 1.67 -16.43 26.01
CA ILE A 15 0.89 -16.91 24.86
C ILE A 15 -0.20 -15.89 24.49
N CYS A 16 -0.74 -15.14 25.44
CA CYS A 16 -1.77 -14.11 25.17
C CYS A 16 -1.28 -12.90 24.36
N GLN A 17 0.02 -12.70 24.21
CA GLN A 17 0.55 -11.52 23.50
C GLN A 17 0.63 -11.68 21.96
N VAL A 18 0.35 -12.87 21.41
CA VAL A 18 0.60 -13.18 19.99
C VAL A 18 -0.62 -12.96 19.09
N VAL A 19 -1.83 -12.87 19.64
CA VAL A 19 -3.03 -12.67 18.83
C VAL A 19 -3.32 -11.18 18.67
N ARG A 20 -2.64 -10.53 17.74
CA ARG A 20 -3.07 -9.24 17.21
C ARG A 20 -4.03 -9.51 16.04
N ALA A 21 -5.31 -9.66 16.35
CA ALA A 21 -6.35 -9.63 15.32
C ALA A 21 -6.28 -8.25 14.64
N GLN A 22 -5.77 -8.19 13.42
CA GLN A 22 -5.79 -6.96 12.63
C GLN A 22 -7.18 -6.83 12.03
N LEU A 23 -8.01 -5.99 12.66
CA LEU A 23 -9.24 -5.49 12.06
C LEU A 23 -8.85 -4.41 11.04
N GLY A 24 -9.32 -4.57 9.80
CA GLY A 24 -9.10 -3.60 8.72
C GLY A 24 -8.44 -4.19 7.48
N PRO A 25 -8.36 -3.41 6.40
CA PRO A 25 -7.77 -3.84 5.15
C PRO A 25 -6.27 -4.09 5.30
N ALA A 26 -5.72 -4.93 4.41
CA ALA A 26 -4.30 -5.21 4.34
C ALA A 26 -3.79 -4.92 2.93
N ILE A 27 -2.71 -4.16 2.82
CA ILE A 27 -2.01 -3.91 1.56
C ILE A 27 -1.17 -5.16 1.27
N LEU A 28 -1.39 -5.76 0.10
CA LEU A 28 -0.68 -6.94 -0.38
C LEU A 28 0.46 -6.57 -1.34
N SER A 29 0.26 -5.50 -2.12
CA SER A 29 1.25 -4.90 -3.01
C SER A 29 1.03 -3.40 -3.06
N PRO A 30 2.09 -2.57 -3.09
CA PRO A 30 3.49 -2.92 -2.91
C PRO A 30 3.80 -3.41 -1.49
N GLU A 31 4.86 -4.23 -1.35
CA GLU A 31 5.32 -4.74 -0.06
C GLU A 31 6.03 -3.67 0.76
N GLN A 32 6.22 -3.95 2.06
CA GLN A 32 6.99 -3.10 2.97
C GLN A 32 8.43 -2.89 2.43
N ASN A 33 8.91 -1.65 2.41
CA ASN A 33 10.20 -1.23 1.87
C ASN A 33 10.36 -1.38 0.34
N ALA A 34 9.26 -1.59 -0.39
CA ALA A 34 9.32 -1.65 -1.84
C ALA A 34 9.72 -0.29 -2.44
N THR A 35 10.38 -0.36 -3.59
CA THR A 35 10.71 0.81 -4.40
C THR A 35 9.67 0.99 -5.50
N VAL A 36 9.14 2.21 -5.65
CA VAL A 36 8.12 2.55 -6.64
C VAL A 36 8.69 3.50 -7.70
N PRO A 37 8.38 3.29 -9.00
CA PRO A 37 8.91 4.11 -10.08
C PRO A 37 8.21 5.47 -10.12
N VAL A 38 8.96 6.55 -9.90
CA VAL A 38 8.45 7.93 -10.06
C VAL A 38 8.08 8.18 -11.52
N GLY A 39 6.89 8.70 -11.76
CA GLY A 39 6.32 8.88 -13.11
C GLY A 39 5.81 7.61 -13.78
N GLY A 40 5.92 6.45 -13.11
CA GLY A 40 5.39 5.17 -13.56
C GLY A 40 4.02 4.84 -13.00
N LYS A 41 3.56 3.62 -13.27
CA LYS A 41 2.33 3.06 -12.71
C LYS A 41 2.67 1.95 -11.73
N VAL A 42 1.92 1.88 -10.64
CA VAL A 42 2.04 0.85 -9.59
C VAL A 42 0.65 0.34 -9.27
N ASP A 43 0.49 -0.98 -9.23
CA ASP A 43 -0.75 -1.59 -8.79
C ASP A 43 -0.74 -1.76 -7.27
N ILE A 44 -1.67 -1.08 -6.63
CA ILE A 44 -1.94 -1.20 -5.20
C ILE A 44 -2.99 -2.30 -5.04
N VAL A 45 -2.51 -3.50 -4.65
CA VAL A 45 -3.37 -4.64 -4.38
C VAL A 45 -3.66 -4.66 -2.88
N TYR A 46 -4.92 -4.68 -2.53
CA TYR A 46 -5.34 -4.70 -1.14
C TYR A 46 -6.45 -5.72 -0.90
N ARG A 47 -6.52 -6.18 0.33
CA ARG A 47 -7.54 -7.07 0.82
C ARG A 47 -8.38 -6.34 1.85
N TYR A 48 -9.69 -6.49 1.76
CA TYR A 48 -10.67 -5.87 2.65
C TYR A 48 -11.67 -6.90 3.18
N GLN A 49 -12.45 -6.51 4.17
CA GLN A 49 -13.37 -7.41 4.87
C GLN A 49 -14.77 -7.34 4.28
N ASN A 50 -15.41 -8.51 4.18
CA ASN A 50 -16.83 -8.58 3.89
C ASN A 50 -17.62 -8.33 5.19
N MET A 51 -18.21 -7.17 5.32
CA MET A 51 -19.05 -6.76 6.46
C MET A 51 -20.56 -6.89 6.16
N GLY A 52 -20.91 -7.68 5.14
CA GLY A 52 -22.29 -7.91 4.71
C GLY A 52 -22.66 -7.09 3.46
N THR A 53 -23.92 -7.18 3.08
CA THR A 53 -24.44 -6.47 1.92
C THR A 53 -24.53 -4.97 2.20
N GLY A 54 -23.99 -4.16 1.29
CA GLY A 54 -23.97 -2.70 1.42
C GLY A 54 -23.03 -2.02 0.43
N ASN A 55 -22.80 -0.73 0.64
CA ASN A 55 -21.90 0.08 -0.16
C ASN A 55 -20.51 0.08 0.46
N TYR A 56 -19.50 -0.09 -0.38
CA TYR A 56 -18.11 -0.12 0.03
C TYR A 56 -17.31 0.87 -0.80
N SER A 57 -16.41 1.57 -0.14
CA SER A 57 -15.43 2.43 -0.79
C SER A 57 -14.09 2.37 -0.06
N VAL A 58 -13.04 2.84 -0.73
CA VAL A 58 -11.72 2.96 -0.14
C VAL A 58 -11.13 4.35 -0.38
N ASP A 59 -10.40 4.83 0.64
CA ASP A 59 -9.48 5.94 0.52
C ASP A 59 -8.06 5.40 0.49
N ILE A 60 -7.28 5.84 -0.47
CA ILE A 60 -5.85 5.51 -0.57
C ILE A 60 -5.07 6.80 -0.41
N GLN A 61 -4.18 6.83 0.60
CA GLN A 61 -3.52 8.06 1.04
C GLN A 61 -2.03 7.86 1.27
N LEU A 62 -1.26 8.94 1.05
CA LEU A 62 0.18 9.01 1.31
C LEU A 62 0.47 9.90 2.52
N TRP A 63 1.45 9.47 3.33
CA TRP A 63 1.83 10.09 4.59
C TRP A 63 3.33 10.26 4.69
N GLN A 64 3.79 11.27 5.44
CA GLN A 64 5.21 11.53 5.67
C GLN A 64 5.79 10.65 6.78
N ASP A 65 4.95 10.08 7.64
CA ASP A 65 5.35 9.39 8.86
C ASP A 65 4.58 8.08 9.07
N ALA A 66 5.20 7.14 9.77
CA ALA A 66 4.60 5.86 10.13
C ALA A 66 3.42 5.99 11.09
N ALA A 67 3.33 7.10 11.85
CA ALA A 67 2.22 7.36 12.76
C ALA A 67 0.96 7.87 12.04
N VAL A 68 1.07 8.14 10.72
CA VAL A 68 -0.07 8.57 9.88
C VAL A 68 -0.66 9.90 10.40
N THR A 69 0.21 10.84 10.74
CA THR A 69 -0.18 12.16 11.29
C THR A 69 -0.05 13.29 10.29
N ILE A 70 0.93 13.21 9.37
CA ILE A 70 1.22 14.26 8.39
C ILE A 70 0.87 13.76 6.99
N PRO A 71 -0.24 14.22 6.39
CA PRO A 71 -0.63 13.80 5.06
C PRO A 71 0.28 14.42 3.98
N ILE A 72 0.60 13.66 2.94
CA ILE A 72 1.24 14.16 1.72
C ILE A 72 0.18 14.47 0.67
N SER A 73 -0.61 13.45 0.31
CA SER A 73 -1.65 13.57 -0.70
C SER A 73 -2.63 12.40 -0.63
N ASN A 74 -3.79 12.62 -1.22
CA ASN A 74 -4.75 11.56 -1.49
C ASN A 74 -4.48 11.01 -2.89
N ILE A 75 -4.36 9.70 -3.01
CA ILE A 75 -4.33 9.02 -4.32
C ILE A 75 -5.75 8.92 -4.86
N THR A 76 -6.66 8.46 -4.02
CA THR A 76 -8.11 8.46 -4.29
C THR A 76 -8.89 8.56 -2.98
N ILE A 77 -10.10 9.11 -3.06
CA ILE A 77 -11.06 9.22 -1.95
C ILE A 77 -12.39 8.65 -2.44
N ASP A 78 -13.07 7.90 -1.58
CA ASP A 78 -14.38 7.30 -1.83
C ASP A 78 -14.44 6.48 -3.14
N HIS A 79 -13.33 5.81 -3.48
CA HIS A 79 -13.31 4.92 -4.63
C HIS A 79 -14.19 3.70 -4.35
N GLU A 80 -15.27 3.56 -5.13
CA GLU A 80 -16.20 2.44 -4.99
C GLU A 80 -15.53 1.12 -5.30
N ILE A 81 -15.76 0.14 -4.44
CA ILE A 81 -15.26 -1.21 -4.57
C ILE A 81 -16.42 -2.20 -4.46
N LYS A 82 -16.16 -3.45 -4.83
CA LYS A 82 -17.17 -4.49 -4.79
C LYS A 82 -17.72 -4.67 -3.37
N GLY A 83 -19.04 -4.53 -3.23
CA GLY A 83 -19.72 -4.77 -1.96
C GLY A 83 -19.67 -6.22 -1.53
N GLY A 84 -19.75 -6.44 -0.22
CA GLY A 84 -19.85 -7.75 0.37
C GLY A 84 -21.22 -8.39 0.18
N ASN A 85 -21.36 -9.64 0.61
CA ASN A 85 -22.63 -10.34 0.68
C ASN A 85 -22.80 -10.98 2.06
N SER A 86 -24.03 -11.03 2.52
CA SER A 86 -24.40 -11.65 3.81
C SER A 86 -25.22 -12.92 3.64
N SER A 87 -25.54 -13.30 2.40
CA SER A 87 -26.36 -14.47 2.07
C SER A 87 -25.78 -15.23 0.87
N GLY A 88 -26.06 -16.52 0.82
CA GLY A 88 -25.63 -17.41 -0.25
C GLY A 88 -24.98 -18.69 0.27
N VAL A 89 -24.68 -19.62 -0.64
CA VAL A 89 -24.07 -20.92 -0.33
C VAL A 89 -22.64 -20.77 0.16
N LYS A 90 -21.95 -19.68 -0.23
CA LYS A 90 -20.57 -19.38 0.16
C LYS A 90 -20.41 -17.89 0.40
N VAL A 91 -20.03 -17.54 1.62
CA VAL A 91 -19.67 -16.16 2.00
C VAL A 91 -18.15 -16.08 2.05
N ASN A 92 -17.57 -15.16 1.25
CA ASN A 92 -16.15 -14.85 1.33
C ASN A 92 -15.96 -13.75 2.37
N PHE A 93 -15.28 -14.04 3.46
CA PHE A 93 -15.00 -13.07 4.52
C PHE A 93 -13.93 -12.04 4.14
N LEU A 94 -13.07 -12.39 3.20
CA LEU A 94 -12.00 -11.52 2.70
C LEU A 94 -12.14 -11.39 1.18
N MET A 95 -12.04 -10.16 0.71
CA MET A 95 -12.13 -9.79 -0.69
C MET A 95 -10.87 -9.02 -1.08
N ASN A 96 -10.44 -9.15 -2.34
CA ASN A 96 -9.29 -8.43 -2.86
C ASN A 96 -9.74 -7.48 -3.97
N ASP A 97 -9.04 -6.36 -4.08
CA ASP A 97 -9.18 -5.44 -5.19
C ASP A 97 -7.83 -4.81 -5.53
N THR A 98 -7.76 -4.13 -6.68
CA THR A 98 -6.55 -3.53 -7.21
C THR A 98 -6.84 -2.14 -7.72
N PHE A 99 -6.04 -1.17 -7.29
CA PHE A 99 -6.07 0.20 -7.78
C PHE A 99 -4.76 0.53 -8.48
N THR A 100 -4.80 0.89 -9.76
CA THR A 100 -3.61 1.31 -10.51
C THR A 100 -3.32 2.78 -10.24
N TRP A 101 -2.22 3.05 -9.54
CA TRP A 101 -1.76 4.39 -9.18
C TRP A 101 -0.70 4.89 -10.14
N SER A 102 -0.91 6.09 -10.70
CA SER A 102 0.14 6.82 -11.42
C SER A 102 0.98 7.60 -10.42
N VAL A 103 2.22 7.17 -10.20
CA VAL A 103 3.13 7.78 -9.22
C VAL A 103 3.54 9.16 -9.69
N PRO A 104 3.25 10.25 -8.95
CA PRO A 104 3.57 11.60 -9.39
C PRO A 104 5.08 11.84 -9.42
N HIS A 105 5.51 12.74 -10.30
CA HIS A 105 6.86 13.29 -10.27
C HIS A 105 7.04 14.16 -9.02
N GLY A 106 8.25 14.17 -8.46
CA GLY A 106 8.58 14.98 -7.29
C GLY A 106 8.46 14.29 -5.94
N LEU A 107 8.02 13.04 -5.88
CA LEU A 107 8.20 12.20 -4.70
C LEU A 107 9.69 11.83 -4.60
N ASN A 108 10.40 12.49 -3.68
CA ASN A 108 11.86 12.34 -3.52
C ASN A 108 12.27 11.82 -2.13
N ARG A 109 11.30 11.47 -1.31
CA ARG A 109 11.51 10.99 0.07
C ARG A 109 10.70 9.72 0.31
N THR A 110 11.16 8.92 1.24
CA THR A 110 10.38 7.81 1.81
C THR A 110 9.02 8.32 2.28
N PHE A 111 7.98 7.58 2.01
CA PHE A 111 6.60 7.88 2.37
C PHE A 111 5.87 6.60 2.79
N TRP A 112 4.70 6.76 3.39
CA TRP A 112 3.86 5.66 3.84
C TRP A 112 2.53 5.67 3.12
N LEU A 113 2.12 4.49 2.69
CA LEU A 113 0.85 4.24 2.01
C LEU A 113 -0.13 3.62 2.98
N THR A 114 -1.38 4.11 2.99
CA THR A 114 -2.49 3.49 3.71
C THR A 114 -3.70 3.31 2.79
N VAL A 115 -4.47 2.26 3.07
CA VAL A 115 -5.78 2.02 2.50
C VAL A 115 -6.79 2.05 3.65
N THR A 116 -7.82 2.87 3.54
CA THR A 116 -8.91 2.97 4.50
C THR A 116 -10.18 2.43 3.85
N GLU A 117 -10.67 1.31 4.32
CA GLU A 117 -11.95 0.73 3.92
C GLU A 117 -13.08 1.46 4.63
N LYS A 118 -14.10 1.83 3.88
CA LYS A 118 -15.36 2.38 4.36
C LYS A 118 -16.49 1.45 3.93
N ALA A 119 -17.35 1.08 4.86
CA ALA A 119 -18.49 0.22 4.55
C ALA A 119 -19.75 0.73 5.24
N GLU A 120 -20.82 0.85 4.47
CA GLU A 120 -22.18 1.15 4.91
C GLU A 120 -23.04 -0.08 4.62
N THR A 121 -23.42 -0.81 5.67
CA THR A 121 -24.13 -2.08 5.54
C THR A 121 -25.35 -2.12 6.45
N ALA A 122 -26.18 -3.15 6.34
CA ALA A 122 -27.31 -3.34 7.23
C ALA A 122 -26.91 -3.44 8.72
N PHE A 123 -25.69 -3.88 9.03
CA PHE A 123 -25.17 -3.96 10.40
C PHE A 123 -24.48 -2.66 10.86
N TYR A 124 -23.93 -1.90 9.93
CA TYR A 124 -23.18 -0.66 10.16
C TYR A 124 -23.86 0.50 9.43
N THR A 125 -25.08 0.83 9.84
CA THR A 125 -25.92 1.87 9.20
C THR A 125 -25.36 3.29 9.30
N LYS A 126 -24.45 3.54 10.25
CA LYS A 126 -23.72 4.81 10.39
C LYS A 126 -22.39 4.82 9.65
N GLY A 127 -22.12 3.74 8.89
CA GLY A 127 -20.81 3.50 8.28
C GLY A 127 -19.76 3.08 9.29
N ILE A 128 -18.77 2.33 8.80
CA ILE A 128 -17.55 1.98 9.53
C ILE A 128 -16.36 2.35 8.67
N SER A 129 -15.27 2.80 9.29
CA SER A 129 -14.04 3.15 8.61
C SER A 129 -12.88 2.43 9.29
N LEU A 130 -12.18 1.58 8.54
CA LEU A 130 -11.05 0.79 9.03
C LEU A 130 -9.82 1.09 8.17
N ARG A 131 -8.71 1.43 8.82
CA ARG A 131 -7.45 1.76 8.13
C ARG A 131 -6.47 0.59 8.21
N SER A 132 -5.74 0.36 7.11
CA SER A 132 -4.63 -0.59 7.05
C SER A 132 -3.45 -0.13 7.92
N ARG A 133 -2.52 -1.05 8.17
CA ARG A 133 -1.19 -0.65 8.60
C ARG A 133 -0.51 0.15 7.49
N PRO A 134 0.25 1.20 7.84
CA PRO A 134 1.02 1.95 6.86
C PRO A 134 2.16 1.09 6.29
N VAL A 135 2.31 1.13 4.98
CA VAL A 135 3.39 0.46 4.25
C VAL A 135 4.39 1.51 3.81
N MET A 136 5.64 1.36 4.24
CA MET A 136 6.73 2.26 3.87
C MET A 136 7.19 1.97 2.44
N LEU A 137 7.33 3.02 1.63
CA LEU A 137 7.74 2.95 0.24
C LEU A 137 8.86 3.93 -0.05
N HIS A 138 9.73 3.57 -0.99
CA HIS A 138 10.82 4.39 -1.46
C HIS A 138 10.60 4.78 -2.92
N PRO A 139 10.64 6.09 -3.28
CA PRO A 139 10.63 6.47 -4.69
C PRO A 139 11.94 6.04 -5.33
N SER A 140 11.88 5.36 -6.49
CA SER A 140 13.08 5.19 -7.28
C SER A 140 13.43 6.53 -7.92
N SER A 141 14.69 6.92 -7.85
CA SER A 141 15.22 7.91 -8.77
C SER A 141 15.18 7.28 -10.16
N ALA A 142 14.10 7.45 -10.89
CA ALA A 142 14.09 7.15 -12.31
C ALA A 142 15.10 8.13 -12.93
N ILE A 143 16.35 7.70 -13.06
CA ILE A 143 17.21 8.23 -14.10
C ILE A 143 16.42 7.87 -15.37
N MET A 144 15.68 8.84 -15.91
CA MET A 144 15.18 8.72 -17.27
C MET A 144 16.44 8.57 -18.14
N ASN A 145 16.80 7.33 -18.45
CA ASN A 145 17.63 7.03 -19.59
C ASN A 145 16.81 7.43 -20.82
N SER A 146 16.73 8.76 -21.04
CA SER A 146 16.23 9.31 -22.28
C SER A 146 17.15 8.78 -23.38
N PRO A 147 16.63 8.08 -24.39
CA PRO A 147 17.47 7.61 -25.52
C PRO A 147 18.22 8.75 -26.20
N ALA A 148 17.81 9.99 -25.99
CA ALA A 148 18.53 11.20 -26.45
C ALA A 148 19.95 11.34 -25.87
N SER A 149 20.21 10.82 -24.65
CA SER A 149 21.54 10.94 -24.02
C SER A 149 22.60 10.07 -24.73
N TYR A 150 22.19 8.94 -25.30
CA TYR A 150 23.12 8.08 -26.07
C TYR A 150 23.41 8.63 -27.47
N ALA A 151 22.44 9.35 -28.08
CA ALA A 151 22.63 9.97 -29.38
C ALA A 151 23.65 11.10 -29.33
N ILE A 152 23.69 11.91 -28.26
CA ILE A 152 24.63 13.00 -28.09
C ILE A 152 26.06 12.49 -27.87
N LEU A 153 26.24 11.41 -27.08
CA LEU A 153 27.53 10.80 -26.83
C LEU A 153 28.11 10.14 -28.10
N SER A 154 27.28 9.51 -28.93
CA SER A 154 27.72 8.87 -30.18
C SER A 154 28.11 9.90 -31.25
N THR A 155 27.41 11.03 -31.34
CA THR A 155 27.76 12.13 -32.27
C THR A 155 29.06 12.82 -31.88
N LEU A 156 29.34 13.03 -30.59
CA LEU A 156 30.61 13.59 -30.12
C LEU A 156 31.81 12.66 -30.42
N ALA A 157 31.63 11.34 -30.21
CA ALA A 157 32.68 10.37 -30.49
C ALA A 157 33.03 10.29 -31.99
N ILE A 158 32.04 10.38 -32.88
CA ILE A 158 32.27 10.40 -34.33
C ILE A 158 32.96 11.68 -34.77
N CYS A 159 32.61 12.86 -34.23
CA CYS A 159 33.30 14.11 -34.54
C CYS A 159 34.76 14.12 -34.13
N THR A 160 35.13 13.52 -33.00
CA THR A 160 36.53 13.45 -32.55
C THR A 160 37.38 12.53 -33.44
N ILE A 161 36.81 11.42 -33.93
CA ILE A 161 37.53 10.50 -34.85
C ILE A 161 37.77 11.17 -36.21
N VAL A 162 36.81 11.89 -36.75
CA VAL A 162 36.96 12.59 -38.04
C VAL A 162 37.99 13.71 -37.93
N PHE A 163 38.08 14.42 -36.80
CA PHE A 163 39.05 15.50 -36.59
C PHE A 163 40.50 15.00 -36.39
N SER A 164 40.66 13.72 -35.97
CA SER A 164 41.99 13.13 -35.80
C SER A 164 42.56 12.48 -37.08
N LEU A 165 41.76 12.42 -38.16
CA LEU A 165 42.12 11.86 -39.46
C LEU A 165 42.36 12.93 -40.55
N LEU A 166 42.15 14.21 -40.21
CA LEU A 166 42.50 15.38 -41.05
C LEU A 166 43.81 16.02 -40.58
#